data_1bf4e320ca651e1049b04aea5453c1ae
#
_entry.id   1bf4e320ca651e1049b04aea5453c1ae
#
_cell.length_a   1.000
_cell.length_b   1.000
_cell.length_c   1.000
_cell.angle_alpha   90.00
_cell.angle_beta   90.00
_cell.angle_gamma   90.00
#
_symmetry.space_group_name_H-M   'P 1'
#
loop_
_entity.id
_entity.type
_entity.pdbx_description
1 polymer ?
#
loop_
_entity_poly.entity_id
_entity_poly.type
_entity_poly.pdbx_seq_one_letter_code
_entity_poly.pdbx_strand_id
1 'polypeptide(L)'
;MTDHNIGVDISKSHLDVFRLEDGMAKRFDNSDAGFRALTRWLGKPPVARVVFEPTGAYHKAFEVALGEKFPLVKSLPQRRRG
;
A
#
# COMPACT_ATOMS: atom_id res chain seq x y z
N MET A 1 -10.10 17.61 8.06
CA MET A 1 -9.34 16.82 8.13
C MET A 1 -9.24 16.04 6.98
N THR A 2 -8.24 15.85 6.50
CA THR A 2 -8.01 15.17 5.30
C THR A 2 -7.40 13.84 5.56
N ASP A 3 -8.08 12.81 5.13
CA ASP A 3 -7.52 11.49 5.22
C ASP A 3 -6.72 11.23 3.97
N HIS A 4 -5.61 10.57 4.11
CA HIS A 4 -4.75 10.30 2.99
C HIS A 4 -5.10 8.97 2.35
N ASN A 5 -5.23 8.96 1.04
CA ASN A 5 -5.44 7.73 0.29
C ASN A 5 -4.10 7.30 -0.27
N ILE A 6 -3.75 6.06 -0.02
CA ILE A 6 -2.44 5.54 -0.37
C ILE A 6 -2.59 4.46 -1.42
N GLY A 7 -1.81 4.54 -2.47
CA GLY A 7 -1.76 3.48 -3.49
C GLY A 7 -0.46 2.73 -3.38
N VAL A 8 -0.50 1.43 -3.49
CA VAL A 8 0.70 0.61 -3.40
C VAL A 8 0.76 -0.33 -4.58
N ASP A 9 1.91 -0.31 -5.27
CA ASP A 9 2.15 -1.22 -6.37
C ASP A 9 3.15 -2.24 -5.84
N ILE A 10 2.74 -3.49 -5.73
CA ILE A 10 3.55 -4.52 -5.09
C ILE A 10 4.26 -5.37 -6.13
N SER A 11 5.57 -5.50 -5.97
CA SER A 11 6.32 -6.40 -6.81
C SER A 11 7.09 -7.35 -5.90
N LYS A 12 7.83 -8.23 -6.51
CA LYS A 12 8.55 -9.25 -5.74
C LYS A 12 9.45 -8.66 -4.68
N SER A 13 10.18 -7.64 -5.02
CA SER A 13 11.17 -7.07 -4.13
C SER A 13 10.84 -5.71 -3.57
N HIS A 14 9.87 -5.04 -4.13
CA HIS A 14 9.62 -3.65 -3.76
C HIS A 14 8.16 -3.32 -3.63
N LEU A 15 7.90 -2.27 -2.88
CA LEU A 15 6.58 -1.67 -2.78
C LEU A 15 6.74 -0.23 -3.24
N ASP A 16 6.04 0.15 -4.28
CA ASP A 16 6.05 1.54 -4.74
C ASP A 16 4.79 2.19 -4.20
N VAL A 17 4.96 3.15 -3.32
CA VAL A 17 3.88 3.73 -2.54
C VAL A 17 3.64 5.16 -2.96
N PHE A 18 2.38 5.51 -3.15
CA PHE A 18 2.00 6.85 -3.54
C PHE A 18 0.99 7.42 -2.59
N ARG A 19 1.20 8.64 -2.13
CA ARG A 19 0.21 9.34 -1.33
C ARG A 19 -0.50 10.28 -2.29
N LEU A 20 -1.76 10.01 -2.55
CA LEU A 20 -2.47 10.69 -3.62
C LEU A 20 -2.70 12.15 -3.37
N GLU A 21 -2.90 12.54 -2.13
CA GLU A 21 -3.23 13.93 -1.81
C GLU A 21 -2.10 14.92 -2.11
N ASP A 22 -0.87 14.53 -1.89
CA ASP A 22 0.23 15.46 -2.12
C ASP A 22 1.18 14.96 -3.19
N GLY A 23 0.88 13.83 -3.80
CA GLY A 23 1.74 13.31 -4.86
C GLY A 23 3.06 12.74 -4.39
N MET A 24 3.22 12.53 -3.11
CA MET A 24 4.48 11.97 -2.62
C MET A 24 4.57 10.51 -2.95
N ALA A 25 5.74 10.08 -3.34
CA ALA A 25 5.97 8.68 -3.68
C ALA A 25 7.24 8.20 -3.03
N LYS A 26 7.25 6.95 -2.62
CA LYS A 26 8.42 6.39 -2.00
C LYS A 26 8.44 4.90 -2.22
N ARG A 27 9.62 4.33 -2.40
CA ARG A 27 9.77 2.89 -2.59
C ARG A 27 10.29 2.27 -1.31
N PHE A 28 9.71 1.13 -0.94
CA PHE A 28 10.14 0.39 0.23
C PHE A 28 10.42 -1.04 -0.21
N ASP A 29 11.16 -1.78 0.60
CA ASP A 29 11.41 -3.18 0.29
C ASP A 29 10.17 -4.00 0.64
N ASN A 30 9.94 -5.05 -0.12
CA ASN A 30 8.85 -5.97 0.17
C ASN A 30 9.38 -6.99 1.18
N SER A 31 9.54 -6.54 2.41
CA SER A 31 10.11 -7.35 3.49
C SER A 31 9.65 -6.79 4.83
N ASP A 32 9.92 -7.49 5.90
CA ASP A 32 9.54 -7.02 7.23
C ASP A 32 10.10 -5.63 7.53
N ALA A 33 11.36 -5.41 7.17
CA ALA A 33 11.97 -4.10 7.39
C ALA A 33 11.27 -3.03 6.57
N GLY A 34 10.93 -3.35 5.33
CA GLY A 34 10.23 -2.40 4.47
C GLY A 34 8.84 -2.10 5.01
N PHE A 35 8.14 -3.11 5.53
CA PHE A 35 6.81 -2.90 6.09
C PHE A 35 6.88 -1.98 7.31
N ARG A 36 7.89 -2.15 8.14
CA ARG A 36 8.04 -1.29 9.30
C ARG A 36 8.35 0.14 8.88
N ALA A 37 9.19 0.31 7.89
CA ALA A 37 9.51 1.64 7.38
C ALA A 37 8.29 2.30 6.77
N LEU A 38 7.50 1.54 6.03
CA LEU A 38 6.28 2.04 5.44
C LEU A 38 5.29 2.45 6.51
N THR A 39 5.12 1.63 7.53
CA THR A 39 4.21 1.93 8.62
C THR A 39 4.61 3.25 9.29
N ARG A 40 5.91 3.45 9.49
CA ARG A 40 6.38 4.66 10.09
C ARG A 40 6.14 5.87 9.19
N TRP A 41 6.31 5.68 7.90
CA TRP A 41 6.11 6.76 6.94
C TRP A 41 4.64 7.17 6.87
N LEU A 42 3.72 6.21 7.01
CA LEU A 42 2.30 6.49 6.98
C LEU A 42 1.74 6.97 8.31
N GLY A 43 2.47 6.75 9.36
CA GLY A 43 1.91 6.81 10.68
C GLY A 43 1.31 8.09 11.16
N LYS A 44 1.88 9.23 10.77
CA LYS A 44 1.38 10.43 11.30
C LYS A 44 0.09 10.89 10.76
N PRO A 45 -0.11 11.15 9.50
CA PRO A 45 -1.38 11.65 9.01
C PRO A 45 -2.40 10.54 9.02
N PRO A 46 -3.65 10.85 9.19
CA PRO A 46 -4.68 9.82 9.12
C PRO A 46 -4.69 9.18 7.75
N VAL A 47 -4.81 7.87 7.70
CA VAL A 47 -4.82 7.12 6.46
C VAL A 47 -6.23 6.59 6.24
N ALA A 48 -6.89 7.07 5.19
CA ALA A 48 -8.25 6.65 4.88
C ALA A 48 -8.27 5.22 4.40
N ARG A 49 -7.37 4.89 3.50
CA ARG A 49 -7.31 3.54 2.99
C ARG A 49 -6.00 3.33 2.25
N VAL A 50 -5.60 2.10 2.18
CA VAL A 50 -4.41 1.70 1.42
C VAL A 50 -4.91 0.77 0.33
N VAL A 51 -4.79 1.19 -0.93
CA VAL A 51 -5.29 0.43 -2.06
C VAL A 51 -4.13 -0.27 -2.74
N PHE A 52 -4.25 -1.55 -2.98
CA PHE A 52 -3.18 -2.28 -3.65
C PHE A 52 -3.76 -3.33 -4.59
N GLU A 53 -2.98 -3.72 -5.58
CA GLU A 53 -3.41 -4.72 -6.52
C GLU A 53 -2.80 -6.04 -6.13
N PRO A 54 -3.59 -7.06 -5.86
CA PRO A 54 -3.05 -8.35 -5.46
C PRO A 54 -2.52 -9.12 -6.66
N THR A 55 -1.23 -8.97 -6.94
CA THR A 55 -0.63 -9.63 -8.06
C THR A 55 0.20 -10.77 -7.58
N GLY A 56 -0.06 -11.94 -8.05
CA GLY A 56 0.69 -13.13 -7.66
C GLY A 56 0.59 -13.35 -6.16
N ALA A 57 1.63 -13.87 -5.57
CA ALA A 57 1.65 -14.17 -4.16
C ALA A 57 2.40 -13.11 -3.35
N TYR A 58 2.91 -12.10 -4.01
CA TYR A 58 3.82 -11.18 -3.33
C TYR A 58 3.12 -10.23 -2.37
N HIS A 59 1.81 -10.15 -2.45
CA HIS A 59 1.06 -9.24 -1.59
C HIS A 59 0.73 -9.82 -0.21
N LYS A 60 0.89 -11.12 -0.05
CA LYS A 60 0.42 -11.75 1.20
C LYS A 60 1.11 -11.24 2.45
N ALA A 61 2.41 -11.15 2.43
CA ALA A 61 3.13 -10.67 3.60
C ALA A 61 2.77 -9.21 3.89
N PHE A 62 2.63 -8.42 2.83
CA PHE A 62 2.22 -7.03 2.96
C PHE A 62 0.83 -6.96 3.60
N GLU A 63 -0.12 -7.78 3.16
CA GLU A 63 -1.45 -7.77 3.70
C GLU A 63 -1.46 -8.09 5.19
N VAL A 64 -0.70 -9.08 5.58
CA VAL A 64 -0.66 -9.46 6.98
C VAL A 64 -0.03 -8.34 7.82
N ALA A 65 1.06 -7.80 7.35
CA ALA A 65 1.78 -6.80 8.13
C ALA A 65 1.02 -5.49 8.26
N LEU A 66 0.41 -5.04 7.18
CA LEU A 66 -0.23 -3.74 7.19
C LEU A 66 -1.72 -3.81 7.50
N GLY A 67 -2.32 -4.94 7.28
CA GLY A 67 -3.77 -5.07 7.46
C GLY A 67 -4.23 -4.88 8.88
N GLU A 68 -3.36 -5.08 9.83
CA GLU A 68 -3.73 -4.88 11.21
C GLU A 68 -3.72 -3.42 11.61
N LYS A 69 -3.05 -2.60 10.85
CA LYS A 69 -2.88 -1.21 11.21
C LYS A 69 -3.64 -0.23 10.35
N PHE A 70 -3.93 -0.61 9.12
CA PHE A 70 -4.56 0.30 8.17
C PHE A 70 -5.68 -0.40 7.43
N PRO A 71 -6.68 0.34 6.97
CA PRO A 71 -7.74 -0.25 6.14
C PRO A 71 -7.20 -0.57 4.76
N LEU A 72 -7.08 -1.83 4.43
CA LEU A 72 -6.57 -2.26 3.14
C LEU A 72 -7.71 -2.56 2.19
N VAL A 73 -7.58 -2.14 0.96
CA VAL A 73 -8.56 -2.37 -0.07
C VAL A 73 -7.88 -3.01 -1.26
N LYS A 74 -8.35 -4.15 -1.70
CA LYS A 74 -7.81 -4.78 -2.87
C LYS A 74 -8.45 -4.19 -4.11
N SER A 75 -7.61 -3.73 -5.01
CA SER A 75 -8.08 -3.18 -6.25
C SER A 75 -8.03 -4.29 -7.27
N LEU A 76 -9.16 -4.81 -7.66
CA LEU A 76 -9.17 -5.89 -8.63
C LEU A 76 -8.90 -5.39 -10.04
N PRO A 77 -8.28 -6.19 -10.85
CA PRO A 77 -8.00 -5.79 -12.22
C PRO A 77 -9.29 -5.48 -12.91
N GLN A 78 -9.27 -4.40 -13.60
CA GLN A 78 -10.43 -4.01 -14.22
C GLN A 78 -10.64 -4.82 -15.39
N ARG A 79 -11.65 -5.55 -15.51
CA ARG A 79 -11.87 -6.24 -16.55
C ARG A 79 -12.55 -5.46 -17.46
N ARG A 80 -12.32 -5.09 -18.37
CA ARG A 80 -12.89 -4.33 -19.19
C ARG A 80 -13.85 -4.96 -19.78
N ARG A 81 -14.74 -4.87 -19.85
CA ARG A 81 -15.61 -5.40 -20.30
C ARG A 81 -15.84 -4.96 -21.36
N GLY A 82 -15.66 -5.05 -21.71
CA GLY A 82 -15.94 -4.66 -22.84
C GLY A 82 -15.51 -4.09 -23.48
#